data_7f63a91ee0854d29645b206080fa01e9
#
_entry.id   7f63a91ee0854d29645b206080fa01e9
#
_cell.length_a   1.000
_cell.length_b   1.000
_cell.length_c   1.000
_cell.angle_alpha   90.00
_cell.angle_beta   90.00
_cell.angle_gamma   90.00
#
_symmetry.space_group_name_H-M   'P 1'
#
loop_
_entity.id
_entity.type
_entity.pdbx_description
1 polymer ?
#
loop_
_entity_poly.entity_id
_entity_poly.type
_entity_poly.pdbx_seq_one_letter_code
_entity_poly.pdbx_strand_id
1 'polypeptide(L)'
;MQLALDSISKKVGAQTWLYDMSLALQGNAVTVLLGATQAGKTSLMRIMAGLDVPTQGRVLVDGKDVTGTPVRERNVAMVYQQFINYPSMKVFDNIASPLKLRGEKNIDARVRELASRLHIEMFLDRLPAELSGGQQQRVALARALAKGAPLMLLDEPLVNLDYKLREELREELTQLFAAGQSTVVYATTEPGEALLLGGYTAVMHEGRLLQYGPTAEVFHAPNSLSVARAFS
;
A
#
# COMPACT_ATOMS: atom_id res chain seq x y z
N MET A 1 -2.96 13.98 5.27
CA MET A 1 -3.84 13.74 4.10
C MET A 1 -4.97 12.83 4.50
N GLN A 2 -6.19 13.19 4.20
CA GLN A 2 -7.37 12.35 4.41
C GLN A 2 -7.93 11.96 3.04
N LEU A 3 -8.01 10.67 2.75
CA LEU A 3 -8.63 10.13 1.55
C LEU A 3 -10.01 9.60 1.88
N ALA A 4 -11.02 9.96 1.10
CA ALA A 4 -12.36 9.41 1.19
C ALA A 4 -12.86 8.94 -0.18
N LEU A 5 -13.57 7.84 -0.16
CA LEU A 5 -14.32 7.31 -1.28
C LEU A 5 -15.82 7.51 -0.99
N ASP A 6 -16.53 8.16 -1.89
CA ASP A 6 -17.94 8.47 -1.74
C ASP A 6 -18.73 7.72 -2.82
N SER A 7 -19.47 6.71 -2.38
CA SER A 7 -20.38 5.88 -3.22
C SER A 7 -19.73 5.38 -4.50
N ILE A 8 -18.46 4.90 -4.39
CA ILE A 8 -17.73 4.42 -5.56
C ILE A 8 -18.17 3.02 -5.96
N SER A 9 -18.25 2.79 -7.26
CA SER A 9 -18.37 1.46 -7.85
C SER A 9 -17.48 1.34 -9.08
N LYS A 10 -17.15 0.11 -9.47
CA LYS A 10 -16.35 -0.17 -10.67
C LYS A 10 -16.92 -1.33 -11.47
N LYS A 11 -17.22 -1.05 -12.73
CA LYS A 11 -17.60 -2.06 -13.73
C LYS A 11 -16.55 -2.12 -14.83
N VAL A 12 -16.27 -3.31 -15.31
CA VAL A 12 -15.41 -3.56 -16.47
C VAL A 12 -16.15 -4.49 -17.42
N GLY A 13 -16.59 -3.96 -18.55
CA GLY A 13 -17.54 -4.65 -19.43
C GLY A 13 -18.85 -4.94 -18.70
N ALA A 14 -19.27 -6.20 -18.73
CA ALA A 14 -20.49 -6.66 -18.04
C ALA A 14 -20.27 -7.04 -16.57
N GLN A 15 -19.01 -7.07 -16.10
CA GLN A 15 -18.68 -7.51 -14.75
C GLN A 15 -18.58 -6.33 -13.77
N THR A 16 -19.15 -6.48 -12.58
CA THR A 16 -18.95 -5.56 -11.47
C THR A 16 -17.76 -6.03 -10.64
N TRP A 17 -16.71 -5.21 -10.59
CA TRP A 17 -15.49 -5.49 -9.83
C TRP A 17 -15.54 -4.92 -8.42
N LEU A 18 -16.15 -3.73 -8.27
CA LEU A 18 -16.41 -3.12 -6.98
C LEU A 18 -17.87 -2.68 -6.94
N TYR A 19 -18.57 -3.14 -5.92
CA TYR A 19 -19.92 -2.72 -5.62
C TYR A 19 -19.91 -1.42 -4.83
N ASP A 20 -21.03 -0.71 -4.83
CA ASP A 20 -21.17 0.57 -4.15
C ASP A 20 -20.60 0.53 -2.73
N MET A 21 -19.64 1.41 -2.45
CA MET A 21 -19.02 1.53 -1.15
C MET A 21 -18.57 2.95 -0.86
N SER A 22 -18.62 3.31 0.41
CA SER A 22 -18.06 4.56 0.94
C SER A 22 -17.07 4.24 2.05
N LEU A 23 -15.94 4.93 2.06
CA LEU A 23 -14.85 4.69 2.99
C LEU A 23 -14.08 6.00 3.20
N ALA A 24 -14.01 6.48 4.43
CA ALA A 24 -13.15 7.60 4.81
C ALA A 24 -11.97 7.07 5.62
N LEU A 25 -10.76 7.13 5.06
CA LEU A 25 -9.55 6.67 5.74
C LEU A 25 -9.18 7.64 6.85
N GLN A 26 -8.73 7.10 7.98
CA GLN A 26 -8.10 7.91 9.02
C GLN A 26 -6.77 8.45 8.50
N GLY A 27 -6.61 9.77 8.49
CA GLY A 27 -5.37 10.42 8.09
C GLY A 27 -4.20 10.10 9.02
N ASN A 28 -2.99 10.01 8.46
CA ASN A 28 -1.76 9.72 9.19
C ASN A 28 -1.82 8.41 10.01
N ALA A 29 -2.53 7.44 9.50
CA ALA A 29 -2.70 6.13 10.11
C ALA A 29 -2.53 5.02 9.07
N VAL A 30 -2.33 3.81 9.54
CA VAL A 30 -2.33 2.60 8.71
C VAL A 30 -3.75 2.07 8.61
N THR A 31 -4.21 1.82 7.39
CA THR A 31 -5.42 1.05 7.10
C THR A 31 -5.04 -0.21 6.35
N VAL A 32 -5.35 -1.36 6.93
CA VAL A 32 -5.17 -2.65 6.27
C VAL A 32 -6.43 -3.01 5.48
N LEU A 33 -6.28 -3.27 4.18
CA LEU A 33 -7.31 -3.88 3.35
C LEU A 33 -7.15 -5.40 3.47
N LEU A 34 -7.97 -6.03 4.29
CA LEU A 34 -7.93 -7.48 4.52
C LEU A 34 -9.00 -8.18 3.68
N GLY A 35 -8.61 -9.24 2.99
CA GLY A 35 -9.54 -10.04 2.19
C GLY A 35 -8.82 -11.05 1.32
N ALA A 36 -9.54 -12.08 0.90
CA ALA A 36 -9.00 -13.11 0.01
C ALA A 36 -8.48 -12.54 -1.32
N THR A 37 -7.73 -13.35 -2.04
CA THR A 37 -7.36 -13.04 -3.43
C THR A 37 -8.63 -12.77 -4.23
N GLN A 38 -8.59 -11.75 -5.10
CA GLN A 38 -9.74 -11.28 -5.90
C GLN A 38 -10.89 -10.62 -5.08
N ALA A 39 -10.69 -10.31 -3.80
CA ALA A 39 -11.69 -9.55 -3.03
C ALA A 39 -11.89 -8.09 -3.52
N GLY A 40 -11.09 -7.61 -4.47
CA GLY A 40 -11.16 -6.25 -5.02
C GLY A 40 -10.17 -5.27 -4.42
N LYS A 41 -9.24 -5.71 -3.55
CA LYS A 41 -8.24 -4.85 -2.88
C LYS A 41 -7.42 -4.02 -3.86
N THR A 42 -6.80 -4.68 -4.83
CA THR A 42 -5.98 -4.03 -5.88
C THR A 42 -6.80 -3.02 -6.70
N SER A 43 -8.02 -3.39 -7.10
CA SER A 43 -8.92 -2.48 -7.85
C SER A 43 -9.27 -1.23 -7.04
N LEU A 44 -9.54 -1.38 -5.75
CA LEU A 44 -9.80 -0.27 -4.85
C LEU A 44 -8.59 0.63 -4.70
N MET A 45 -7.41 0.06 -4.50
CA MET A 45 -6.16 0.82 -4.38
C MET A 45 -5.81 1.58 -5.66
N ARG A 46 -6.06 1.01 -6.84
CA ARG A 46 -5.86 1.68 -8.13
C ARG A 46 -6.75 2.91 -8.28
N ILE A 47 -7.99 2.84 -7.79
CA ILE A 47 -8.90 4.00 -7.73
C ILE A 47 -8.38 5.04 -6.73
N MET A 48 -7.94 4.64 -5.55
CA MET A 48 -7.32 5.53 -4.55
C MET A 48 -6.09 6.26 -5.11
N ALA A 49 -5.27 5.57 -5.91
CA ALA A 49 -4.08 6.13 -6.55
C ALA A 49 -4.38 7.08 -7.72
N GLY A 50 -5.58 7.05 -8.28
CA GLY A 50 -5.90 7.76 -9.52
C GLY A 50 -5.39 7.06 -10.79
N LEU A 51 -5.06 5.77 -10.70
CA LEU A 51 -4.70 4.93 -11.84
C LEU A 51 -5.92 4.45 -12.61
N ASP A 52 -7.01 4.22 -11.89
CA ASP A 52 -8.32 3.88 -12.46
C ASP A 52 -9.36 4.90 -11.99
N VAL A 53 -10.32 5.18 -12.87
CA VAL A 53 -11.47 6.02 -12.55
C VAL A 53 -12.63 5.12 -12.13
N PRO A 54 -13.35 5.40 -11.04
CA PRO A 54 -14.56 4.66 -10.70
C PRO A 54 -15.63 4.83 -11.77
N THR A 55 -16.52 3.86 -11.92
CA THR A 55 -17.66 3.97 -12.84
C THR A 55 -18.70 4.95 -12.30
N GLN A 56 -18.87 4.97 -10.97
CA GLN A 56 -19.72 5.90 -10.23
C GLN A 56 -19.02 6.33 -8.96
N GLY A 57 -19.46 7.45 -8.40
CA GLY A 57 -18.94 7.98 -7.15
C GLY A 57 -17.73 8.88 -7.31
N ARG A 58 -17.16 9.29 -6.20
CA ARG A 58 -16.08 10.29 -6.14
C ARG A 58 -14.94 9.84 -5.23
N VAL A 59 -13.74 10.27 -5.58
CA VAL A 59 -12.54 10.17 -4.75
C VAL A 59 -12.21 11.56 -4.22
N LEU A 60 -12.18 11.72 -2.90
CA LEU A 60 -11.93 12.99 -2.23
C LEU A 60 -10.58 12.95 -1.51
N VAL A 61 -9.79 14.01 -1.63
CA VAL A 61 -8.56 14.22 -0.86
C VAL A 61 -8.68 15.55 -0.13
N ASP A 62 -8.62 15.48 1.20
CA ASP A 62 -8.81 16.64 2.09
C ASP A 62 -10.08 17.44 1.72
N GLY A 63 -11.17 16.71 1.41
CA GLY A 63 -12.47 17.27 1.02
C GLY A 63 -12.59 17.72 -0.44
N LYS A 64 -11.50 17.68 -1.21
CA LYS A 64 -11.47 18.06 -2.62
C LYS A 64 -11.74 16.85 -3.53
N ASP A 65 -12.63 16.99 -4.49
CA ASP A 65 -12.86 15.99 -5.53
C ASP A 65 -11.65 15.91 -6.46
N VAL A 66 -11.01 14.73 -6.48
CA VAL A 66 -9.84 14.42 -7.32
C VAL A 66 -10.13 13.29 -8.30
N THR A 67 -11.40 12.92 -8.47
CA THR A 67 -11.83 11.87 -9.40
C THR A 67 -11.36 12.20 -10.80
N GLY A 68 -10.66 11.24 -11.43
CA GLY A 68 -10.10 11.42 -12.77
C GLY A 68 -8.84 12.28 -12.86
N THR A 69 -8.36 12.85 -11.75
CA THR A 69 -7.06 13.55 -11.72
C THR A 69 -5.93 12.54 -11.98
N PRO A 70 -5.03 12.79 -12.94
CA PRO A 70 -3.94 11.88 -13.27
C PRO A 70 -3.04 11.58 -12.07
N VAL A 71 -2.57 10.33 -11.95
CA VAL A 71 -1.73 9.87 -10.84
C VAL A 71 -0.49 10.74 -10.60
N ARG A 72 0.10 11.29 -11.65
CA ARG A 72 1.27 12.19 -11.55
C ARG A 72 0.99 13.48 -10.75
N GLU A 73 -0.27 13.87 -10.65
CA GLU A 73 -0.72 15.07 -9.92
C GLU A 73 -1.23 14.75 -8.51
N ARG A 74 -1.28 13.45 -8.16
CA ARG A 74 -1.91 12.96 -6.92
C ARG A 74 -0.97 12.85 -5.73
N ASN A 75 0.34 12.99 -5.89
CA ASN A 75 1.35 12.82 -4.82
C ASN A 75 1.14 11.53 -4.00
N VAL A 76 1.12 10.41 -4.69
CA VAL A 76 0.90 9.07 -4.16
C VAL A 76 2.13 8.21 -4.42
N ALA A 77 2.51 7.37 -3.46
CA ALA A 77 3.45 6.27 -3.67
C ALA A 77 2.67 4.95 -3.71
N MET A 78 2.93 4.11 -4.70
CA MET A 78 2.30 2.79 -4.80
C MET A 78 3.33 1.72 -5.09
N VAL A 79 3.28 0.64 -4.32
CA VAL A 79 3.97 -0.61 -4.58
C VAL A 79 2.92 -1.61 -5.07
N TYR A 80 3.09 -2.07 -6.30
CA TYR A 80 2.22 -3.07 -6.89
C TYR A 80 2.61 -4.47 -6.44
N GLN A 81 1.67 -5.39 -6.47
CA GLN A 81 1.94 -6.81 -6.28
C GLN A 81 2.99 -7.33 -7.28
N GLN A 82 2.93 -6.87 -8.52
CA GLN A 82 4.03 -6.99 -9.49
C GLN A 82 4.95 -5.79 -9.32
N PHE A 83 5.99 -5.94 -8.51
CA PHE A 83 6.96 -4.87 -8.25
C PHE A 83 7.59 -4.35 -9.55
N ILE A 84 7.64 -3.03 -9.69
CA ILE A 84 8.19 -2.34 -10.85
C ILE A 84 9.40 -1.53 -10.42
N ASN A 85 10.58 -1.89 -10.94
CA ASN A 85 11.81 -1.12 -10.77
C ASN A 85 12.26 -0.54 -12.10
N TYR A 86 13.08 0.50 -12.06
CA TYR A 86 13.74 1.04 -13.25
C TYR A 86 14.86 0.09 -13.67
N PRO A 87 14.72 -0.64 -14.80
CA PRO A 87 15.62 -1.75 -15.12
C PRO A 87 17.05 -1.30 -15.48
N SER A 88 17.21 -0.08 -15.97
CA SER A 88 18.50 0.52 -16.36
C SER A 88 19.22 1.24 -15.22
N MET A 89 18.60 1.34 -14.04
CA MET A 89 19.18 1.99 -12.87
C MET A 89 19.64 0.95 -11.85
N LYS A 90 20.81 1.16 -11.24
CA LYS A 90 21.24 0.39 -10.08
C LYS A 90 20.22 0.50 -8.93
N VAL A 91 20.28 -0.43 -7.99
CA VAL A 91 19.40 -0.41 -6.79
C VAL A 91 19.51 0.93 -6.06
N PHE A 92 20.75 1.44 -5.86
CA PHE A 92 20.97 2.75 -5.25
C PHE A 92 20.19 3.85 -5.98
N ASP A 93 20.30 3.94 -7.30
CA ASP A 93 19.64 4.98 -8.09
C ASP A 93 18.11 4.80 -8.14
N ASN A 94 17.63 3.59 -8.12
CA ASN A 94 16.19 3.31 -7.97
C ASN A 94 15.65 3.94 -6.69
N ILE A 95 16.30 3.71 -5.55
CA ILE A 95 15.89 4.24 -4.24
C ILE A 95 16.12 5.75 -4.19
N ALA A 96 17.25 6.24 -4.72
CA ALA A 96 17.60 7.65 -4.72
C ALA A 96 16.71 8.52 -5.63
N SER A 97 16.10 7.95 -6.66
CA SER A 97 15.37 8.71 -7.68
C SER A 97 14.31 9.68 -7.12
N PRO A 98 13.41 9.29 -6.19
CA PRO A 98 12.45 10.23 -5.63
C PRO A 98 13.10 11.30 -4.73
N LEU A 99 14.21 10.97 -4.07
CA LEU A 99 14.95 11.92 -3.24
C LEU A 99 15.63 13.00 -4.09
N LYS A 100 16.24 12.60 -5.21
CA LYS A 100 16.84 13.51 -6.20
C LYS A 100 15.78 14.47 -6.77
N LEU A 101 14.60 13.99 -7.11
CA LEU A 101 13.48 14.80 -7.64
C LEU A 101 13.00 15.86 -6.65
N ARG A 102 13.09 15.59 -5.33
CA ARG A 102 12.74 16.55 -4.28
C ARG A 102 13.89 17.48 -3.88
N GLY A 103 15.08 17.29 -4.41
CA GLY A 103 16.25 18.09 -4.05
C GLY A 103 16.78 17.83 -2.63
N GLU A 104 16.61 16.61 -2.12
CA GLU A 104 17.11 16.19 -0.79
C GLU A 104 18.65 16.31 -0.73
N LYS A 105 19.17 16.75 0.43
CA LYS A 105 20.61 16.96 0.61
C LYS A 105 21.38 15.71 1.04
N ASN A 106 20.75 14.82 1.83
CA ASN A 106 21.40 13.66 2.44
C ASN A 106 20.96 12.34 1.76
N ILE A 107 21.02 12.30 0.43
CA ILE A 107 20.51 11.18 -0.36
C ILE A 107 21.23 9.87 -0.02
N ASP A 108 22.56 9.86 0.02
CA ASP A 108 23.34 8.64 0.29
C ASP A 108 22.99 8.03 1.65
N ALA A 109 22.96 8.84 2.70
CA ALA A 109 22.61 8.37 4.04
C ALA A 109 21.18 7.80 4.10
N ARG A 110 20.23 8.47 3.46
CA ARG A 110 18.84 8.02 3.44
C ARG A 110 18.64 6.74 2.63
N VAL A 111 19.33 6.61 1.50
CA VAL A 111 19.30 5.38 0.69
C VAL A 111 19.86 4.21 1.48
N ARG A 112 21.03 4.39 2.14
CA ARG A 112 21.67 3.32 2.95
C ARG A 112 20.84 2.93 4.15
N GLU A 113 20.23 3.89 4.84
CA GLU A 113 19.31 3.64 5.95
C GLU A 113 18.15 2.74 5.53
N LEU A 114 17.44 3.11 4.46
CA LEU A 114 16.31 2.32 3.95
C LEU A 114 16.77 0.95 3.43
N ALA A 115 17.90 0.89 2.73
CA ALA A 115 18.45 -0.35 2.21
C ALA A 115 18.86 -1.31 3.34
N SER A 116 19.45 -0.80 4.41
CA SER A 116 19.81 -1.58 5.59
C SER A 116 18.57 -2.14 6.28
N ARG A 117 17.55 -1.31 6.54
CA ARG A 117 16.29 -1.73 7.17
C ARG A 117 15.53 -2.78 6.35
N LEU A 118 15.66 -2.75 5.03
CA LEU A 118 15.02 -3.72 4.13
C LEU A 118 15.96 -4.87 3.71
N HIS A 119 17.12 -5.00 4.34
CA HIS A 119 18.11 -6.05 4.08
C HIS A 119 18.53 -6.17 2.60
N ILE A 120 18.76 -5.04 1.94
CA ILE A 120 19.21 -4.96 0.53
C ILE A 120 20.45 -4.10 0.35
N GLU A 121 21.13 -3.69 1.41
CA GLU A 121 22.31 -2.82 1.36
C GLU A 121 23.45 -3.42 0.52
N MET A 122 23.66 -4.74 0.60
CA MET A 122 24.67 -5.44 -0.19
C MET A 122 24.40 -5.46 -1.70
N PHE A 123 23.23 -5.04 -2.13
CA PHE A 123 22.82 -5.05 -3.54
C PHE A 123 22.77 -3.68 -4.18
N LEU A 124 23.17 -2.61 -3.48
CA LEU A 124 23.06 -1.22 -3.95
C LEU A 124 23.73 -0.96 -5.31
N ASP A 125 24.80 -1.68 -5.61
CA ASP A 125 25.54 -1.54 -6.88
C ASP A 125 25.04 -2.43 -8.02
N ARG A 126 24.04 -3.27 -7.77
CA ARG A 126 23.47 -4.20 -8.76
C ARG A 126 22.32 -3.58 -9.55
N LEU A 127 22.08 -4.14 -10.74
CA LEU A 127 20.87 -3.87 -11.53
C LEU A 127 19.71 -4.75 -11.04
N PRO A 128 18.45 -4.34 -11.21
CA PRO A 128 17.30 -5.16 -10.84
C PRO A 128 17.30 -6.57 -11.45
N ALA A 129 17.77 -6.72 -12.69
CA ALA A 129 17.86 -8.02 -13.36
C ALA A 129 18.80 -9.03 -12.68
N GLU A 130 19.71 -8.56 -11.83
CA GLU A 130 20.65 -9.38 -11.07
C GLU A 130 20.10 -9.83 -9.71
N LEU A 131 18.86 -9.47 -9.39
CA LEU A 131 18.21 -9.69 -8.12
C LEU A 131 17.12 -10.78 -8.22
N SER A 132 16.91 -11.50 -7.11
CA SER A 132 15.73 -12.36 -6.96
C SER A 132 14.44 -11.53 -6.93
N GLY A 133 13.28 -12.17 -7.15
CA GLY A 133 11.98 -11.50 -7.06
C GLY A 133 11.75 -10.80 -5.74
N GLY A 134 12.03 -11.46 -4.61
CA GLY A 134 11.89 -10.86 -3.29
C GLY A 134 12.86 -9.69 -3.04
N GLN A 135 14.07 -9.73 -3.60
CA GLN A 135 15.02 -8.60 -3.54
C GLN A 135 14.50 -7.41 -4.36
N GLN A 136 14.01 -7.64 -5.58
CA GLN A 136 13.40 -6.60 -6.41
C GLN A 136 12.17 -5.97 -5.74
N GLN A 137 11.34 -6.77 -5.06
CA GLN A 137 10.19 -6.30 -4.30
C GLN A 137 10.62 -5.33 -3.18
N ARG A 138 11.68 -5.67 -2.44
CA ARG A 138 12.23 -4.80 -1.39
C ARG A 138 12.83 -3.51 -1.95
N VAL A 139 13.41 -3.51 -3.15
CA VAL A 139 13.87 -2.30 -3.83
C VAL A 139 12.68 -1.38 -4.17
N ALA A 140 11.59 -1.93 -4.70
CA ALA A 140 10.38 -1.16 -4.99
C ALA A 140 9.77 -0.57 -3.72
N LEU A 141 9.75 -1.32 -2.61
CA LEU A 141 9.30 -0.88 -1.31
C LEU A 141 10.21 0.25 -0.76
N ALA A 142 11.54 0.09 -0.82
CA ALA A 142 12.50 1.12 -0.42
C ALA A 142 12.30 2.42 -1.19
N ARG A 143 12.04 2.34 -2.49
CA ARG A 143 11.76 3.51 -3.34
C ARG A 143 10.45 4.21 -2.95
N ALA A 144 9.40 3.46 -2.63
CA ALA A 144 8.14 4.03 -2.16
C ALA A 144 8.31 4.74 -0.81
N LEU A 145 9.05 4.14 0.13
CA LEU A 145 9.39 4.74 1.42
C LEU A 145 10.26 5.98 1.25
N ALA A 146 11.25 5.95 0.34
CA ALA A 146 12.08 7.09 0.00
C ALA A 146 11.26 8.26 -0.57
N LYS A 147 10.23 7.98 -1.38
CA LYS A 147 9.32 9.01 -1.89
C LYS A 147 8.62 9.77 -0.76
N GLY A 148 8.24 9.10 0.33
CA GLY A 148 7.62 9.73 1.49
C GLY A 148 6.34 10.48 1.15
N ALA A 149 5.55 9.97 0.20
CA ALA A 149 4.30 10.59 -0.21
C ALA A 149 3.28 10.62 0.94
N PRO A 150 2.40 11.63 1.02
CA PRO A 150 1.38 11.71 2.05
C PRO A 150 0.35 10.58 2.00
N LEU A 151 0.20 9.90 0.85
CA LEU A 151 -0.55 8.66 0.68
C LEU A 151 0.36 7.57 0.13
N MET A 152 0.49 6.47 0.85
CA MET A 152 1.28 5.30 0.46
C MET A 152 0.36 4.08 0.34
N LEU A 153 0.40 3.44 -0.81
CA LEU A 153 -0.43 2.28 -1.14
C LEU A 153 0.48 1.07 -1.39
N LEU A 154 0.33 0.02 -0.59
CA LEU A 154 1.17 -1.18 -0.63
C LEU A 154 0.28 -2.40 -0.91
N ASP A 155 0.43 -2.98 -2.09
CA ASP A 155 -0.38 -4.13 -2.53
C ASP A 155 0.41 -5.43 -2.33
N GLU A 156 0.09 -6.16 -1.26
CA GLU A 156 0.74 -7.41 -0.84
C GLU A 156 2.28 -7.32 -0.83
N PRO A 157 2.88 -6.34 -0.12
CA PRO A 157 4.29 -5.97 -0.30
C PRO A 157 5.28 -7.03 0.21
N LEU A 158 4.83 -8.06 0.93
CA LEU A 158 5.68 -9.09 1.53
C LEU A 158 5.36 -10.52 1.04
N VAL A 159 4.47 -10.69 0.06
CA VAL A 159 3.94 -11.99 -0.35
C VAL A 159 5.00 -12.96 -0.89
N ASN A 160 6.03 -12.46 -1.57
CA ASN A 160 7.06 -13.28 -2.24
C ASN A 160 8.30 -13.54 -1.36
N LEU A 161 8.19 -13.39 -0.06
CA LEU A 161 9.29 -13.53 0.89
C LEU A 161 9.16 -14.84 1.69
N ASP A 162 10.30 -15.41 2.07
CA ASP A 162 10.32 -16.50 3.05
C ASP A 162 9.79 -16.03 4.41
N TYR A 163 9.36 -16.98 5.22
CA TYR A 163 8.69 -16.70 6.51
C TYR A 163 9.53 -15.83 7.43
N LYS A 164 10.82 -16.16 7.63
CA LYS A 164 11.69 -15.43 8.57
C LYS A 164 11.88 -13.98 8.15
N LEU A 165 12.21 -13.75 6.90
CA LEU A 165 12.40 -12.41 6.35
C LEU A 165 11.09 -11.61 6.36
N ARG A 166 9.96 -12.26 6.13
CA ARG A 166 8.64 -11.62 6.21
C ARG A 166 8.35 -11.10 7.61
N GLU A 167 8.62 -11.90 8.67
CA GLU A 167 8.44 -11.46 10.06
C GLU A 167 9.35 -10.27 10.40
N GLU A 168 10.63 -10.36 10.04
CA GLU A 168 11.59 -9.25 10.27
C GLU A 168 11.12 -7.96 9.59
N LEU A 169 10.69 -8.04 8.34
CA LEU A 169 10.22 -6.86 7.59
C LEU A 169 8.86 -6.33 8.06
N ARG A 170 7.98 -7.17 8.59
CA ARG A 170 6.74 -6.72 9.24
C ARG A 170 7.02 -5.79 10.42
N GLU A 171 7.96 -6.18 11.28
CA GLU A 171 8.38 -5.36 12.42
C GLU A 171 8.99 -4.04 11.96
N GLU A 172 9.89 -4.08 10.96
CA GLU A 172 10.50 -2.89 10.38
C GLU A 172 9.47 -1.93 9.78
N LEU A 173 8.51 -2.44 9.02
CA LEU A 173 7.44 -1.62 8.43
C LEU A 173 6.55 -1.01 9.50
N THR A 174 6.21 -1.76 10.55
CA THR A 174 5.42 -1.26 11.68
C THR A 174 6.09 -0.05 12.33
N GLN A 175 7.41 -0.14 12.58
CA GLN A 175 8.19 0.97 13.15
C GLN A 175 8.27 2.16 12.18
N LEU A 176 8.50 1.90 10.88
CA LEU A 176 8.56 2.95 9.85
C LEU A 176 7.24 3.69 9.71
N PHE A 177 6.12 3.01 9.76
CA PHE A 177 4.79 3.63 9.67
C PHE A 177 4.45 4.40 10.94
N ALA A 178 4.80 3.89 12.12
CA ALA A 178 4.58 4.59 13.39
C ALA A 178 5.38 5.90 13.49
N ALA A 179 6.59 5.93 12.92
CA ALA A 179 7.42 7.14 12.88
C ALA A 179 7.02 8.12 11.77
N GLY A 180 6.27 7.67 10.76
CA GLY A 180 5.87 8.44 9.59
C GLY A 180 4.62 9.29 9.84
N GLN A 181 4.38 10.22 8.89
CA GLN A 181 3.17 11.06 8.86
C GLN A 181 2.30 10.75 7.62
N SER A 182 2.59 9.67 6.93
CA SER A 182 1.82 9.25 5.76
C SER A 182 0.53 8.52 6.16
N THR A 183 -0.50 8.69 5.37
CA THR A 183 -1.64 7.77 5.38
C THR A 183 -1.22 6.54 4.58
N VAL A 184 -1.26 5.36 5.20
CA VAL A 184 -0.81 4.11 4.59
C VAL A 184 -2.00 3.20 4.37
N VAL A 185 -2.14 2.66 3.16
CA VAL A 185 -3.08 1.59 2.84
C VAL A 185 -2.26 0.34 2.49
N TYR A 186 -2.47 -0.71 3.25
CA TYR A 186 -1.73 -1.97 3.15
C TYR A 186 -2.68 -3.11 2.82
N ALA A 187 -2.64 -3.62 1.59
CA ALA A 187 -3.48 -4.76 1.21
C ALA A 187 -2.78 -6.08 1.50
N THR A 188 -3.51 -7.02 2.10
CA THR A 188 -3.01 -8.35 2.43
C THR A 188 -4.13 -9.39 2.44
N THR A 189 -3.74 -10.66 2.30
CA THR A 189 -4.58 -11.83 2.58
C THR A 189 -4.34 -12.40 3.98
N GLU A 190 -3.30 -11.92 4.69
CA GLU A 190 -2.83 -12.46 5.97
C GLU A 190 -3.43 -11.68 7.16
N PRO A 191 -4.33 -12.29 7.94
CA PRO A 191 -4.93 -11.60 9.09
C PRO A 191 -3.91 -11.20 10.17
N GLY A 192 -2.84 -11.97 10.33
CA GLY A 192 -1.74 -11.65 11.24
C GLY A 192 -1.08 -10.31 10.94
N GLU A 193 -1.00 -9.90 9.67
CA GLU A 193 -0.48 -8.58 9.29
C GLU A 193 -1.39 -7.45 9.75
N ALA A 194 -2.71 -7.63 9.63
CA ALA A 194 -3.67 -6.65 10.13
C ALA A 194 -3.55 -6.45 11.65
N LEU A 195 -3.42 -7.53 12.40
CA LEU A 195 -3.28 -7.48 13.86
C LEU A 195 -1.96 -6.85 14.30
N LEU A 196 -0.87 -7.13 13.60
CA LEU A 196 0.47 -6.60 13.92
C LEU A 196 0.61 -5.12 13.58
N LEU A 197 0.16 -4.72 12.37
CA LEU A 197 0.21 -3.33 11.92
C LEU A 197 -0.73 -2.43 12.72
N GLY A 198 -1.78 -2.99 13.29
CA GLY A 198 -2.76 -2.24 14.07
C GLY A 198 -3.49 -1.19 13.24
N GLY A 199 -3.75 -0.02 13.84
CA GLY A 199 -4.46 1.07 13.16
C GLY A 199 -5.90 0.69 12.82
N TYR A 200 -6.25 0.73 11.53
CA TYR A 200 -7.58 0.45 11.03
C TYR A 200 -7.60 -0.75 10.08
N THR A 201 -8.70 -1.47 10.03
CA THR A 201 -8.90 -2.57 9.08
C THR A 201 -10.20 -2.37 8.31
N ALA A 202 -10.09 -2.50 6.99
CA ALA A 202 -11.21 -2.59 6.06
C ALA A 202 -11.28 -4.03 5.53
N VAL A 203 -12.32 -4.76 5.88
CA VAL A 203 -12.51 -6.14 5.41
C VAL A 203 -13.26 -6.11 4.09
N MET A 204 -12.67 -6.71 3.07
CA MET A 204 -13.23 -6.79 1.72
C MET A 204 -13.54 -8.23 1.33
N HIS A 205 -14.67 -8.41 0.66
CA HIS A 205 -15.10 -9.68 0.12
C HIS A 205 -15.91 -9.49 -1.18
N GLU A 206 -15.50 -10.18 -2.23
CA GLU A 206 -16.19 -10.14 -3.54
C GLU A 206 -16.55 -8.72 -4.02
N GLY A 207 -15.60 -7.80 -3.97
CA GLY A 207 -15.76 -6.43 -4.41
C GLY A 207 -16.59 -5.53 -3.47
N ARG A 208 -16.89 -5.99 -2.26
CA ARG A 208 -17.65 -5.26 -1.25
C ARG A 208 -16.81 -4.93 -0.03
N LEU A 209 -17.03 -3.76 0.54
CA LEU A 209 -16.55 -3.41 1.87
C LEU A 209 -17.54 -3.94 2.90
N LEU A 210 -17.10 -4.87 3.75
CA LEU A 210 -17.96 -5.50 4.75
C LEU A 210 -17.95 -4.74 6.07
N GLN A 211 -16.77 -4.31 6.52
CA GLN A 211 -16.60 -3.56 7.77
C GLN A 211 -15.32 -2.73 7.70
N TYR A 212 -15.36 -1.54 8.28
CA TYR A 212 -14.19 -0.68 8.48
C TYR A 212 -14.23 -0.08 9.88
N GLY A 213 -13.09 -0.06 10.55
CA GLY A 213 -12.92 0.52 11.87
C GLY A 213 -11.54 0.28 12.45
N PRO A 214 -11.28 0.71 13.69
CA PRO A 214 -10.08 0.33 14.43
C PRO A 214 -9.90 -1.19 14.39
N THR A 215 -8.69 -1.66 14.12
CA THR A 215 -8.41 -3.09 13.92
C THR A 215 -8.89 -3.95 15.10
N ALA A 216 -8.68 -3.49 16.33
CA ALA A 216 -9.14 -4.20 17.53
C ALA A 216 -10.68 -4.35 17.57
N GLU A 217 -11.41 -3.32 17.18
CA GLU A 217 -12.89 -3.36 17.15
C GLU A 217 -13.38 -4.32 16.06
N VAL A 218 -12.81 -4.25 14.85
CA VAL A 218 -13.20 -5.15 13.74
C VAL A 218 -12.93 -6.60 14.10
N PHE A 219 -11.81 -6.87 14.80
CA PHE A 219 -11.44 -8.21 15.26
C PHE A 219 -12.37 -8.74 16.38
N HIS A 220 -12.64 -7.93 17.42
CA HIS A 220 -13.43 -8.36 18.58
C HIS A 220 -14.93 -8.26 18.40
N ALA A 221 -15.41 -7.40 17.49
CA ALA A 221 -16.83 -7.17 17.21
C ALA A 221 -17.11 -7.22 15.70
N PRO A 222 -16.89 -8.38 15.05
CA PRO A 222 -17.19 -8.54 13.63
C PRO A 222 -18.69 -8.43 13.40
N ASN A 223 -19.10 -7.60 12.42
CA ASN A 223 -20.52 -7.38 12.10
C ASN A 223 -21.18 -8.53 11.32
N SER A 224 -20.39 -9.50 10.87
CA SER A 224 -20.86 -10.67 10.11
C SER A 224 -19.90 -11.85 10.26
N LEU A 225 -20.41 -13.04 9.93
CA LEU A 225 -19.61 -14.27 9.88
C LEU A 225 -18.45 -14.14 8.85
N SER A 226 -18.67 -13.45 7.74
CA SER A 226 -17.64 -13.23 6.72
C SER A 226 -16.50 -12.37 7.25
N VAL A 227 -16.77 -11.35 8.07
CA VAL A 227 -15.74 -10.55 8.73
C VAL A 227 -14.98 -11.40 9.76
N ALA A 228 -15.69 -12.18 10.59
CA ALA A 228 -15.03 -13.07 11.55
C ALA A 228 -14.09 -14.07 10.87
N ARG A 229 -14.53 -14.65 9.75
CA ARG A 229 -13.71 -15.60 8.96
C ARG A 229 -12.51 -14.96 8.28
N ALA A 230 -12.50 -13.67 8.05
CA ALA A 230 -11.33 -13.00 7.48
C ALA A 230 -10.13 -12.99 8.44
N PHE A 231 -10.36 -13.21 9.72
CA PHE A 231 -9.32 -13.27 10.77
C PHE A 231 -9.01 -14.70 11.26
N SER A 232 -9.58 -15.73 10.63
CA SER A 232 -9.38 -17.14 11.02
C SER A 232 -8.37 -17.89 10.15
#